data_1fda999df5d612dfc70a40f62024773e
#
_entry.id   1fda999df5d612dfc70a40f62024773e
#
_cell.length_a   1.000
_cell.length_b   1.000
_cell.length_c   1.000
_cell.angle_alpha   90.00
_cell.angle_beta   90.00
_cell.angle_gamma   90.00
#
_symmetry.space_group_name_H-M   'P 1'
#
loop_
_entity.id
_entity.type
_entity.pdbx_description
1 polymer ?
#
loop_
_entity_poly.entity_id
_entity_poly.type
_entity_poly.pdbx_seq_one_letter_code
_entity_poly.pdbx_strand_id
1 'polypeptide(L)'
;MKKTLLMLCFALLSWNVNALEVAGVKLDDKAQVGNASLQLNGAGIRTKFFFKIYVGVLYLPQKQTSGEAIIADEHEHRMALHILHELSSKKLFNAFNEAIEANHTPAELAALDAQIKQLAKIFDAVKEVKPGDVITLDYLPASGTQIGVNGMPRGTIAGAAFNRALLEIWLGGKPVQEDLKKGLLGG
;
A
#
# COMPACT_ATOMS: atom_id res chain seq x y z
N MET A 1 39.20 -25.53 49.46
CA MET A 1 38.52 -24.36 48.88
C MET A 1 37.99 -24.76 47.51
N LYS A 2 36.71 -25.14 47.42
CA LYS A 2 36.08 -25.55 46.14
C LYS A 2 35.38 -24.31 45.52
N LYS A 3 35.87 -23.84 44.38
CA LYS A 3 35.24 -22.76 43.59
C LYS A 3 34.14 -23.39 42.72
N THR A 4 32.89 -23.14 43.08
CA THR A 4 31.74 -23.51 42.26
C THR A 4 31.53 -22.46 41.18
N LEU A 5 31.77 -22.86 39.90
CA LEU A 5 31.55 -22.01 38.75
C LEU A 5 30.06 -22.12 38.35
N LEU A 6 29.28 -21.07 38.60
CA LEU A 6 27.86 -20.99 38.25
C LEU A 6 27.77 -20.60 36.75
N MET A 7 27.47 -21.59 35.90
CA MET A 7 27.30 -21.39 34.46
C MET A 7 25.86 -20.88 34.20
N LEU A 8 25.73 -19.57 33.94
CA LEU A 8 24.45 -18.92 33.61
C LEU A 8 24.12 -19.22 32.14
N CYS A 9 23.24 -20.20 31.90
CA CYS A 9 22.69 -20.48 30.57
C CYS A 9 21.71 -19.37 30.17
N PHE A 10 22.16 -18.47 29.29
CA PHE A 10 21.28 -17.51 28.63
C PHE A 10 20.47 -18.25 27.56
N ALA A 11 19.24 -18.62 27.86
CA ALA A 11 18.30 -19.15 26.87
C ALA A 11 17.88 -18.00 25.94
N LEU A 12 18.43 -17.95 24.74
CA LEU A 12 17.98 -17.09 23.65
C LEU A 12 16.59 -17.57 23.22
N LEU A 13 15.55 -16.92 23.71
CA LEU A 13 14.19 -17.07 23.19
C LEU A 13 14.16 -16.45 21.79
N SER A 14 14.33 -17.30 20.78
CA SER A 14 14.10 -16.94 19.37
C SER A 14 12.59 -16.70 19.21
N TRP A 15 12.18 -15.44 19.17
CA TRP A 15 10.84 -15.07 18.78
C TRP A 15 10.70 -15.35 17.28
N ASN A 16 9.95 -16.40 16.96
CA ASN A 16 9.53 -16.66 15.58
C ASN A 16 8.53 -15.56 15.19
N VAL A 17 9.01 -14.52 14.53
CA VAL A 17 8.15 -13.56 13.81
C VAL A 17 7.66 -14.31 12.59
N ASN A 18 6.42 -14.80 12.63
CA ASN A 18 5.75 -15.35 11.45
C ASN A 18 5.39 -14.20 10.53
N ALA A 19 6.29 -13.85 9.61
CA ALA A 19 5.96 -12.93 8.52
C ALA A 19 4.85 -13.56 7.66
N LEU A 20 3.77 -12.82 7.44
CA LEU A 20 2.71 -13.24 6.52
C LEU A 20 3.31 -13.38 5.11
N GLU A 21 3.05 -14.50 4.44
CA GLU A 21 3.47 -14.71 3.06
C GLU A 21 2.26 -14.81 2.12
N VAL A 22 2.23 -13.96 1.10
CA VAL A 22 1.15 -13.93 0.10
C VAL A 22 1.78 -14.03 -1.30
N ALA A 23 1.44 -15.06 -2.06
CA ALA A 23 1.94 -15.32 -3.41
C ALA A 23 3.48 -15.28 -3.53
N GLY A 24 4.20 -15.78 -2.51
CA GLY A 24 5.67 -15.80 -2.46
C GLY A 24 6.29 -14.49 -1.98
N VAL A 25 5.48 -13.48 -1.63
CA VAL A 25 5.95 -12.22 -1.06
C VAL A 25 5.85 -12.30 0.47
N LYS A 26 6.99 -12.14 1.14
CA LYS A 26 7.03 -11.98 2.60
C LYS A 26 6.68 -10.54 2.96
N LEU A 27 5.72 -10.39 3.85
CA LEU A 27 5.20 -9.09 4.26
C LEU A 27 5.66 -8.77 5.68
N ASP A 28 6.14 -7.56 5.88
CA ASP A 28 6.50 -7.08 7.20
C ASP A 28 5.23 -6.81 8.03
N ASP A 29 5.23 -7.16 9.32
CA ASP A 29 4.11 -6.90 10.23
C ASP A 29 3.92 -5.40 10.52
N LYS A 30 4.93 -4.59 10.27
CA LYS A 30 4.94 -3.14 10.53
C LYS A 30 5.57 -2.38 9.37
N ALA A 31 5.16 -1.11 9.24
CA ALA A 31 5.77 -0.15 8.33
C ALA A 31 5.96 1.19 9.03
N GLN A 32 6.97 1.97 8.60
CA GLN A 32 7.18 3.33 9.08
C GLN A 32 6.77 4.31 7.98
N VAL A 33 5.91 5.28 8.32
CA VAL A 33 5.51 6.39 7.45
C VAL A 33 5.67 7.69 8.23
N GLY A 34 6.60 8.54 7.81
CA GLY A 34 7.00 9.68 8.61
C GLY A 34 7.43 9.26 10.01
N ASN A 35 6.76 9.78 11.03
CA ASN A 35 6.99 9.42 12.43
C ASN A 35 6.02 8.36 12.96
N ALA A 36 5.06 7.91 12.15
CA ALA A 36 4.07 6.93 12.56
C ALA A 36 4.54 5.49 12.32
N SER A 37 4.41 4.64 13.35
CA SER A 37 4.59 3.20 13.23
C SER A 37 3.24 2.57 12.92
N LEU A 38 3.13 1.98 11.74
CA LEU A 38 1.92 1.35 11.23
C LEU A 38 2.02 -0.17 11.38
N GLN A 39 0.86 -0.82 11.54
CA GLN A 39 0.76 -2.28 11.54
C GLN A 39 0.09 -2.77 10.26
N LEU A 40 0.43 -3.97 9.84
CA LEU A 40 -0.21 -4.65 8.72
C LEU A 40 -1.70 -4.82 9.03
N ASN A 41 -2.56 -4.18 8.23
CA ASN A 41 -4.01 -4.33 8.30
C ASN A 41 -4.47 -5.59 7.57
N GLY A 42 -4.04 -5.72 6.32
CA GLY A 42 -4.36 -6.86 5.48
C GLY A 42 -3.63 -6.82 4.15
N ALA A 43 -3.73 -7.93 3.42
CA ALA A 43 -3.12 -8.07 2.11
C ALA A 43 -3.97 -8.93 1.18
N GLY A 44 -3.88 -8.67 -0.14
CA GLY A 44 -4.60 -9.45 -1.13
C GLY A 44 -3.92 -9.39 -2.50
N ILE A 45 -4.30 -10.29 -3.40
CA ILE A 45 -3.71 -10.41 -4.73
C ILE A 45 -4.62 -9.74 -5.76
N ARG A 46 -4.07 -8.80 -6.53
CA ARG A 46 -4.72 -8.30 -7.75
C ARG A 46 -4.49 -9.28 -8.89
N THR A 47 -5.55 -9.82 -9.43
CA THR A 47 -5.51 -10.71 -10.59
C THR A 47 -6.22 -10.04 -11.76
N LYS A 48 -5.65 -10.10 -12.96
CA LYS A 48 -6.30 -9.68 -14.21
C LYS A 48 -6.20 -10.82 -15.21
N PHE A 49 -7.36 -11.30 -15.68
CA PHE A 49 -7.45 -12.56 -16.42
C PHE A 49 -6.87 -13.73 -15.61
N PHE A 50 -5.75 -14.31 -16.04
CA PHE A 50 -5.07 -15.42 -15.36
C PHE A 50 -3.75 -14.99 -14.67
N PHE A 51 -3.39 -13.71 -14.74
CA PHE A 51 -2.12 -13.22 -14.22
C PHE A 51 -2.29 -12.56 -12.85
N LYS A 52 -1.46 -12.96 -11.89
CA LYS A 52 -1.28 -12.23 -10.64
C LYS A 52 -0.44 -11.00 -10.94
N ILE A 53 -1.02 -9.83 -10.75
CA ILE A 53 -0.39 -8.56 -11.14
C ILE A 53 0.47 -8.00 -10.02
N TYR A 54 -0.09 -7.93 -8.81
CA TYR A 54 0.62 -7.50 -7.60
C TYR A 54 -0.05 -8.06 -6.34
N VAL A 55 0.70 -8.07 -5.24
CA VAL A 55 0.15 -8.16 -3.89
C VAL A 55 -0.06 -6.74 -3.39
N GLY A 56 -1.31 -6.38 -3.10
CA GLY A 56 -1.65 -5.14 -2.40
C GLY A 56 -1.57 -5.36 -0.90
N VAL A 57 -0.98 -4.42 -0.17
CA VAL A 57 -0.77 -4.50 1.27
C VAL A 57 -1.14 -3.17 1.90
N LEU A 58 -2.01 -3.20 2.90
CA LEU A 58 -2.45 -2.01 3.62
C LEU A 58 -1.86 -1.98 5.03
N TYR A 59 -1.23 -0.87 5.40
CA TYR A 59 -0.74 -0.60 6.74
C TYR A 59 -1.46 0.60 7.34
N LEU A 60 -1.94 0.44 8.57
CA LEU A 60 -2.71 1.44 9.31
C LEU A 60 -2.16 1.62 10.73
N PRO A 61 -2.42 2.75 11.41
CA PRO A 61 -2.09 2.93 12.83
C PRO A 61 -2.74 1.88 13.72
N GLN A 62 -3.99 1.52 13.41
CA GLN A 62 -4.79 0.49 14.09
C GLN A 62 -5.53 -0.34 13.05
N LYS A 63 -5.75 -1.63 13.33
CA LYS A 63 -6.50 -2.51 12.41
C LYS A 63 -7.95 -2.05 12.28
N GLN A 64 -8.42 -2.02 11.03
CA GLN A 64 -9.78 -1.65 10.67
C GLN A 64 -10.33 -2.60 9.59
N THR A 65 -11.61 -2.88 9.65
CA THR A 65 -12.32 -3.76 8.71
C THR A 65 -13.34 -3.02 7.84
N SER A 66 -13.57 -1.72 8.09
CA SER A 66 -14.47 -0.87 7.32
C SER A 66 -13.69 -0.05 6.30
N GLY A 67 -13.93 -0.30 5.00
CA GLY A 67 -13.33 0.49 3.93
C GLY A 67 -13.71 1.97 3.99
N GLU A 68 -14.97 2.27 4.33
CA GLU A 68 -15.45 3.66 4.47
C GLU A 68 -14.74 4.40 5.60
N ALA A 69 -14.55 3.72 6.76
CA ALA A 69 -13.84 4.31 7.89
C ALA A 69 -12.38 4.60 7.54
N ILE A 70 -11.70 3.69 6.81
CA ILE A 70 -10.31 3.86 6.38
C ILE A 70 -10.19 5.02 5.37
N ILE A 71 -11.12 5.13 4.40
CA ILE A 71 -11.14 6.22 3.41
C ILE A 71 -11.36 7.59 4.08
N ALA A 72 -12.20 7.63 5.12
CA ALA A 72 -12.49 8.85 5.87
C ALA A 72 -11.40 9.23 6.88
N ASP A 73 -10.50 8.29 7.21
CA ASP A 73 -9.42 8.50 8.18
C ASP A 73 -8.30 9.35 7.55
N GLU A 74 -7.87 10.38 8.28
CA GLU A 74 -6.81 11.29 7.83
C GLU A 74 -5.47 11.04 8.56
N HIS A 75 -5.32 9.91 9.25
CA HIS A 75 -4.02 9.53 9.82
C HIS A 75 -3.08 8.94 8.75
N GLU A 76 -1.79 8.86 9.13
CA GLU A 76 -0.79 8.24 8.28
C GLU A 76 -1.19 6.80 7.94
N HIS A 77 -1.00 6.42 6.69
CA HIS A 77 -1.16 5.04 6.24
C HIS A 77 -0.28 4.77 5.02
N ARG A 78 -0.11 3.50 4.70
CA ARG A 78 0.60 3.04 3.50
C ARG A 78 -0.24 2.05 2.74
N MET A 79 -0.40 2.26 1.45
CA MET A 79 -0.76 1.23 0.49
C MET A 79 0.50 0.84 -0.28
N ALA A 80 0.91 -0.43 -0.19
CA ALA A 80 2.05 -0.97 -0.92
C ALA A 80 1.60 -1.97 -1.99
N LEU A 81 2.24 -1.92 -3.16
CA LEU A 81 2.00 -2.83 -4.28
C LEU A 81 3.30 -3.57 -4.59
N HIS A 82 3.36 -4.85 -4.20
CA HIS A 82 4.48 -5.73 -4.55
C HIS A 82 4.21 -6.35 -5.91
N ILE A 83 4.96 -5.94 -6.90
CA ILE A 83 4.73 -6.31 -8.30
C ILE A 83 5.09 -7.77 -8.55
N LEU A 84 4.15 -8.51 -9.16
CA LEU A 84 4.31 -9.92 -9.54
C LEU A 84 4.39 -10.12 -11.06
N HIS A 85 3.93 -9.14 -11.84
CA HIS A 85 3.92 -9.19 -13.29
C HIS A 85 4.41 -7.86 -13.86
N GLU A 86 5.29 -7.94 -14.87
CA GLU A 86 5.82 -6.75 -15.53
C GLU A 86 4.72 -5.90 -16.17
N LEU A 87 4.76 -4.60 -15.88
CA LEU A 87 3.81 -3.62 -16.39
C LEU A 87 4.52 -2.33 -16.80
N SER A 88 4.16 -1.78 -17.97
CA SER A 88 4.53 -0.39 -18.24
C SER A 88 3.78 0.53 -17.27
N SER A 89 4.44 1.59 -16.83
CA SER A 89 3.85 2.61 -15.96
C SER A 89 2.60 3.23 -16.57
N LYS A 90 2.55 3.37 -17.91
CA LYS A 90 1.36 3.83 -18.63
C LYS A 90 0.15 2.92 -18.42
N LYS A 91 0.34 1.59 -18.49
CA LYS A 91 -0.75 0.62 -18.23
C LYS A 91 -1.20 0.68 -16.78
N LEU A 92 -0.27 0.84 -15.85
CA LEU A 92 -0.58 0.94 -14.43
C LEU A 92 -1.31 2.26 -14.12
N PHE A 93 -0.85 3.40 -14.66
CA PHE A 93 -1.53 4.68 -14.55
C PHE A 93 -2.95 4.62 -15.12
N ASN A 94 -3.13 4.07 -16.33
CA ASN A 94 -4.46 3.96 -16.94
C ASN A 94 -5.41 3.13 -16.05
N ALA A 95 -4.92 2.02 -15.46
CA ALA A 95 -5.73 1.22 -14.54
C ALA A 95 -6.13 1.99 -13.26
N PHE A 96 -5.24 2.84 -12.73
CA PHE A 96 -5.53 3.70 -11.59
C PHE A 96 -6.57 4.77 -11.97
N ASN A 97 -6.37 5.43 -13.11
CA ASN A 97 -7.27 6.47 -13.59
C ASN A 97 -8.67 5.92 -13.85
N GLU A 98 -8.80 4.78 -14.54
CA GLU A 98 -10.07 4.08 -14.75
C GLU A 98 -10.77 3.74 -13.43
N ALA A 99 -10.02 3.32 -12.41
CA ALA A 99 -10.58 2.99 -11.10
C ALA A 99 -11.01 4.24 -10.31
N ILE A 100 -10.30 5.36 -10.44
CA ILE A 100 -10.69 6.64 -9.88
C ILE A 100 -11.98 7.12 -10.57
N GLU A 101 -12.03 7.11 -11.90
CA GLU A 101 -13.21 7.48 -12.69
C GLU A 101 -14.45 6.65 -12.33
N ALA A 102 -14.28 5.36 -12.05
CA ALA A 102 -15.39 4.47 -11.69
C ALA A 102 -16.06 4.84 -10.36
N ASN A 103 -15.33 5.47 -9.43
CA ASN A 103 -15.81 5.83 -8.09
C ASN A 103 -16.22 7.31 -7.97
N HIS A 104 -15.99 8.15 -8.98
CA HIS A 104 -16.20 9.59 -8.90
C HIS A 104 -17.14 10.14 -9.99
N THR A 105 -17.83 11.21 -9.66
CA THR A 105 -18.60 11.99 -10.62
C THR A 105 -17.69 12.88 -11.49
N PRO A 106 -18.16 13.38 -12.65
CA PRO A 106 -17.39 14.31 -13.48
C PRO A 106 -16.95 15.59 -12.75
N ALA A 107 -17.74 16.07 -11.81
CA ALA A 107 -17.42 17.28 -11.02
C ALA A 107 -16.28 17.00 -10.03
N GLU A 108 -16.28 15.84 -9.37
CA GLU A 108 -15.20 15.41 -8.47
C GLU A 108 -13.90 15.15 -9.23
N LEU A 109 -13.99 14.53 -10.42
CA LEU A 109 -12.82 14.33 -11.30
C LEU A 109 -12.22 15.66 -11.75
N ALA A 110 -13.05 16.64 -12.10
CA ALA A 110 -12.59 17.98 -12.45
C ALA A 110 -11.84 18.67 -11.29
N ALA A 111 -12.28 18.44 -10.05
CA ALA A 111 -11.62 18.96 -8.86
C ALA A 111 -10.28 18.27 -8.56
N LEU A 112 -10.06 17.04 -9.04
CA LEU A 112 -8.84 16.24 -8.89
C LEU A 112 -7.91 16.30 -10.10
N ASP A 113 -8.27 17.02 -11.17
CA ASP A 113 -7.56 17.02 -12.46
C ASP A 113 -6.05 17.35 -12.32
N ALA A 114 -5.72 18.35 -11.52
CA ALA A 114 -4.32 18.74 -11.29
C ALA A 114 -3.50 17.63 -10.63
N GLN A 115 -4.08 16.94 -9.64
CA GLN A 115 -3.44 15.84 -8.91
C GLN A 115 -3.30 14.60 -9.81
N ILE A 116 -4.32 14.27 -10.60
CA ILE A 116 -4.29 13.17 -11.57
C ILE A 116 -3.20 13.43 -12.63
N LYS A 117 -3.08 14.65 -13.14
CA LYS A 117 -1.99 15.03 -14.07
C LYS A 117 -0.60 14.94 -13.41
N GLN A 118 -0.50 15.27 -12.13
CA GLN A 118 0.74 15.12 -11.37
C GLN A 118 1.10 13.64 -11.20
N LEU A 119 0.11 12.79 -10.88
CA LEU A 119 0.28 11.33 -10.82
C LEU A 119 0.80 10.79 -12.17
N ALA A 120 0.19 11.19 -13.28
CA ALA A 120 0.63 10.79 -14.63
C ALA A 120 2.11 11.09 -14.87
N LYS A 121 2.58 12.30 -14.53
CA LYS A 121 3.98 12.69 -14.67
C LYS A 121 4.92 11.83 -13.82
N ILE A 122 4.52 11.47 -12.59
CA ILE A 122 5.32 10.59 -11.73
C ILE A 122 5.44 9.21 -12.37
N PHE A 123 4.35 8.66 -12.90
CA PHE A 123 4.37 7.36 -13.57
C PHE A 123 5.18 7.39 -14.87
N ASP A 124 5.08 8.44 -15.67
CA ASP A 124 5.87 8.59 -16.90
C ASP A 124 7.38 8.57 -16.62
N ALA A 125 7.82 9.11 -15.47
CA ALA A 125 9.23 9.08 -15.06
C ALA A 125 9.70 7.69 -14.64
N VAL A 126 8.79 6.80 -14.20
CA VAL A 126 9.12 5.42 -13.77
C VAL A 126 9.32 4.48 -14.96
N LYS A 127 8.61 4.70 -16.08
CA LYS A 127 8.60 3.92 -17.34
C LYS A 127 7.99 2.52 -17.20
N GLU A 128 8.55 1.66 -16.38
CA GLU A 128 8.08 0.28 -16.17
C GLU A 128 8.34 -0.19 -14.75
N VAL A 129 7.58 -1.17 -14.30
CA VAL A 129 7.79 -1.91 -13.05
C VAL A 129 7.84 -3.40 -13.34
N LYS A 130 8.70 -4.13 -12.62
CA LYS A 130 9.02 -5.54 -12.84
C LYS A 130 8.69 -6.38 -11.60
N PRO A 131 8.55 -7.71 -11.74
CA PRO A 131 8.43 -8.60 -10.59
C PRO A 131 9.55 -8.34 -9.57
N GLY A 132 9.16 -8.15 -8.32
CA GLY A 132 10.04 -7.78 -7.21
C GLY A 132 10.10 -6.28 -6.90
N ASP A 133 9.65 -5.41 -7.81
CA ASP A 133 9.52 -3.98 -7.50
C ASP A 133 8.38 -3.74 -6.50
N VAL A 134 8.54 -2.71 -5.67
CA VAL A 134 7.53 -2.28 -4.69
C VAL A 134 7.19 -0.81 -4.93
N ILE A 135 5.91 -0.54 -5.18
CA ILE A 135 5.37 0.83 -5.20
C ILE A 135 4.74 1.10 -3.85
N THR A 136 5.05 2.23 -3.25
CA THR A 136 4.42 2.70 -2.01
C THR A 136 3.65 3.99 -2.24
N LEU A 137 2.47 4.07 -1.64
CA LEU A 137 1.63 5.26 -1.56
C LEU A 137 1.48 5.56 -0.06
N ASP A 138 2.32 6.47 0.42
CA ASP A 138 2.41 6.84 1.83
C ASP A 138 1.66 8.14 2.06
N TYR A 139 0.57 8.09 2.79
CA TYR A 139 -0.13 9.31 3.16
C TYR A 139 0.46 9.93 4.42
N LEU A 140 0.78 11.21 4.32
CA LEU A 140 1.19 12.06 5.44
C LEU A 140 0.23 13.27 5.48
N PRO A 141 -0.56 13.45 6.54
CA PRO A 141 -1.60 14.50 6.62
C PRO A 141 -1.08 15.90 6.30
N ALA A 142 0.14 16.22 6.72
CA ALA A 142 0.74 17.54 6.51
C ALA A 142 1.22 17.81 5.07
N SER A 143 1.50 16.77 4.26
CA SER A 143 2.11 16.93 2.93
C SER A 143 1.33 16.28 1.79
N GLY A 144 0.47 15.31 2.08
CA GLY A 144 -0.27 14.54 1.09
C GLY A 144 0.29 13.15 0.86
N THR A 145 0.04 12.56 -0.30
CA THR A 145 0.46 11.20 -0.65
C THR A 145 1.83 11.22 -1.32
N GLN A 146 2.83 10.65 -0.67
CA GLN A 146 4.16 10.42 -1.22
C GLN A 146 4.16 9.08 -2.00
N ILE A 147 4.61 9.14 -3.25
CA ILE A 147 4.75 7.97 -4.12
C ILE A 147 6.22 7.56 -4.13
N GLY A 148 6.48 6.29 -3.82
CA GLY A 148 7.80 5.69 -3.84
C GLY A 148 7.88 4.47 -4.76
N VAL A 149 9.06 4.16 -5.26
CA VAL A 149 9.36 2.92 -5.98
C VAL A 149 10.68 2.38 -5.44
N ASN A 150 10.66 1.17 -4.92
CA ASN A 150 11.82 0.51 -4.31
C ASN A 150 12.51 1.36 -3.25
N GLY A 151 11.70 1.99 -2.38
CA GLY A 151 12.18 2.87 -1.31
C GLY A 151 12.66 4.26 -1.77
N MET A 152 12.67 4.54 -3.09
CA MET A 152 13.08 5.84 -3.63
C MET A 152 11.85 6.73 -3.85
N PRO A 153 11.76 7.91 -3.21
CA PRO A 153 10.67 8.87 -3.46
C PRO A 153 10.63 9.30 -4.93
N ARG A 154 9.44 9.36 -5.52
CA ARG A 154 9.19 9.79 -6.90
C ARG A 154 8.42 11.09 -6.99
N GLY A 155 7.69 11.43 -5.96
CA GLY A 155 6.94 12.67 -5.85
C GLY A 155 5.93 12.64 -4.72
N THR A 156 5.38 13.80 -4.40
CA THR A 156 4.32 13.96 -3.38
C THR A 156 3.19 14.75 -3.99
N ILE A 157 1.97 14.25 -3.85
CA ILE A 157 0.75 14.89 -4.33
C ILE A 157 -0.06 15.35 -3.14
N ALA A 158 -0.26 16.66 -3.03
CA ALA A 158 -0.95 17.26 -1.89
C ALA A 158 -2.46 17.03 -1.93
N GLY A 159 -3.06 17.03 -0.75
CA GLY A 159 -4.51 17.06 -0.55
C GLY A 159 -5.13 15.74 -0.09
N ALA A 160 -5.91 15.81 0.98
CA ALA A 160 -6.64 14.66 1.53
C ALA A 160 -7.68 14.10 0.54
N ALA A 161 -8.31 14.95 -0.27
CA ALA A 161 -9.27 14.51 -1.29
C ALA A 161 -8.63 13.56 -2.32
N PHE A 162 -7.40 13.86 -2.76
CA PHE A 162 -6.68 12.98 -3.68
C PHE A 162 -6.30 11.65 -3.01
N ASN A 163 -5.86 11.68 -1.76
CA ASN A 163 -5.59 10.47 -1.00
C ASN A 163 -6.82 9.58 -0.86
N ARG A 164 -7.99 10.16 -0.53
CA ARG A 164 -9.26 9.42 -0.47
C ARG A 164 -9.58 8.78 -1.81
N ALA A 165 -9.45 9.53 -2.91
CA ALA A 165 -9.67 9.00 -4.26
C ALA A 165 -8.73 7.84 -4.62
N LEU A 166 -7.48 7.87 -4.16
CA LEU A 166 -6.56 6.74 -4.32
C LEU A 166 -7.00 5.51 -3.51
N LEU A 167 -7.40 5.68 -2.24
CA LEU A 167 -7.87 4.56 -1.42
C LEU A 167 -9.13 3.92 -2.00
N GLU A 168 -10.02 4.69 -2.62
CA GLU A 168 -11.24 4.20 -3.25
C GLU A 168 -10.98 3.25 -4.42
N ILE A 169 -9.80 3.28 -5.04
CA ILE A 169 -9.37 2.29 -6.03
C ILE A 169 -9.54 0.87 -5.48
N TRP A 170 -9.20 0.67 -4.21
CA TRP A 170 -9.21 -0.65 -3.58
C TRP A 170 -10.34 -0.85 -2.56
N LEU A 171 -10.75 0.21 -1.87
CA LEU A 171 -11.65 0.13 -0.73
C LEU A 171 -13.03 0.76 -1.00
N GLY A 172 -13.18 1.48 -2.11
CA GLY A 172 -14.40 2.20 -2.48
C GLY A 172 -15.59 1.30 -2.83
N GLY A 173 -16.67 1.92 -3.27
CA GLY A 173 -17.89 1.24 -3.67
C GLY A 173 -17.75 0.41 -4.95
N LYS A 174 -16.79 0.76 -5.82
CA LYS A 174 -16.43 0.01 -7.04
C LYS A 174 -14.94 -0.30 -7.02
N PRO A 175 -14.49 -1.22 -6.15
CA PRO A 175 -13.07 -1.54 -6.04
C PRO A 175 -12.58 -2.24 -7.32
N VAL A 176 -11.29 -2.14 -7.60
CA VAL A 176 -10.69 -2.84 -8.75
C VAL A 176 -10.88 -4.36 -8.68
N GLN A 177 -11.09 -4.92 -7.48
CA GLN A 177 -11.37 -6.35 -7.26
C GLN A 177 -11.87 -6.58 -5.83
N GLU A 178 -13.03 -7.23 -5.70
CA GLU A 178 -13.67 -7.49 -4.39
C GLU A 178 -12.83 -8.39 -3.47
N ASP A 179 -12.22 -9.45 -3.99
CA ASP A 179 -11.39 -10.34 -3.18
C ASP A 179 -10.13 -9.63 -2.66
N LEU A 180 -9.57 -8.71 -3.45
CA LEU A 180 -8.46 -7.86 -3.00
C LEU A 180 -8.92 -6.93 -1.88
N LYS A 181 -10.08 -6.28 -2.01
CA LYS A 181 -10.68 -5.45 -0.97
C LYS A 181 -10.86 -6.24 0.32
N LYS A 182 -11.46 -7.43 0.27
CA LYS A 182 -11.62 -8.31 1.44
C LYS A 182 -10.27 -8.60 2.11
N GLY A 183 -9.27 -9.01 1.34
CA GLY A 183 -7.93 -9.28 1.85
C GLY A 183 -7.29 -8.06 2.53
N LEU A 184 -7.42 -6.86 1.95
CA LEU A 184 -6.91 -5.61 2.54
C LEU A 184 -7.61 -5.24 3.86
N LEU A 185 -8.89 -5.64 4.02
CA LEU A 185 -9.68 -5.44 5.23
C LEU A 185 -9.49 -6.55 6.28
N GLY A 186 -8.56 -7.48 6.05
CA GLY A 186 -8.20 -8.53 7.01
C GLY A 186 -9.11 -9.75 6.96
N GLY A 187 -9.84 -9.97 5.84
CA GLY A 187 -10.73 -11.11 5.58
C GLY A 187 -10.05 -12.23 4.82
#